data_984ec60e8b1c16cffda5b7249455e2ae
#
_entry.id   984ec60e8b1c16cffda5b7249455e2ae
#
_cell.length_a   1.000
_cell.length_b   1.000
_cell.length_c   1.000
_cell.angle_alpha   90.00
_cell.angle_beta   90.00
_cell.angle_gamma   90.00
#
_symmetry.space_group_name_H-M   'P 1'
#
loop_
_entity.id
_entity.type
_entity.pdbx_description
1 polymer ?
#
loop_
_entity_poly.entity_id
_entity_poly.type
_entity_poly.pdbx_seq_one_letter_code
_entity_poly.pdbx_strand_id
1 'polypeptide(L)'
;MFELLIDFLWLASCLLVFFVVTFHRVNLLLSTLIITLYAYVFFIFAQGHILLNLILWIIILILLLVNITPLRRSRLTKPLLNIYKRMVPKMSSTEKEALEAGGVWWEGQLFSGKPDWNVLMKMKKPSLSSDEKAFIEGPCEKLCEMLDDWQISHEEGDLSEKIWSYLKQERFFAMIIPKKYGGLEFSSYANAMVIAKIASRNAVASSTVGVPNSLGPAELLLHYGTDKQKKYYLPRLASGDEIPCFALTSLEAGSDASAIIDSGVVCRGTWNDEEIIGIRLNWSKRYITLAPVASVLGLAFKLSDPDNLIGEKNDYGITAALIPTNLDGISIGRRHLPMNVPFQNGPTSGKDVFVPLDFIIGGKEMAGKGWKMLVECLSVGRAITLPSTAMGGGQAAAYASGA
;
A
#
# COMPACT_ATOMS: atom_id res chain seq x y z
N MET A 1 43.40 10.69 47.90
CA MET A 1 43.66 10.30 46.47
C MET A 1 43.34 8.81 46.23
N PHE A 2 43.77 7.89 47.06
CA PHE A 2 43.50 6.46 46.90
C PHE A 2 42.00 6.09 47.11
N GLU A 3 41.34 6.67 48.09
CA GLU A 3 39.90 6.48 48.32
C GLU A 3 39.06 7.02 47.15
N LEU A 4 39.36 8.23 46.66
CA LEU A 4 38.68 8.78 45.47
C LEU A 4 38.82 7.90 44.22
N LEU A 5 39.97 7.21 44.06
CA LEU A 5 40.16 6.27 42.97
C LEU A 5 39.30 5.03 43.11
N ILE A 6 39.17 4.50 44.34
CA ILE A 6 38.30 3.36 44.64
C ILE A 6 36.83 3.71 44.38
N ASP A 7 36.38 4.90 44.80
CA ASP A 7 35.02 5.39 44.56
C ASP A 7 34.70 5.51 43.08
N PHE A 8 35.66 6.07 42.35
CA PHE A 8 35.54 6.18 40.88
C PHE A 8 35.47 4.79 40.21
N LEU A 9 36.28 3.82 40.62
CA LEU A 9 36.25 2.45 40.11
C LEU A 9 34.91 1.76 40.40
N TRP A 10 34.34 1.93 41.58
CA TRP A 10 33.01 1.38 41.90
C TRP A 10 31.92 2.00 41.03
N LEU A 11 31.93 3.33 40.85
CA LEU A 11 30.97 4.00 40.00
C LEU A 11 31.10 3.55 38.53
N ALA A 12 32.34 3.47 38.02
CA ALA A 12 32.62 3.00 36.68
C ALA A 12 32.17 1.53 36.46
N SER A 13 32.39 0.66 37.46
CA SER A 13 31.94 -0.74 37.38
C SER A 13 30.40 -0.86 37.41
N CYS A 14 29.72 -0.02 38.19
CA CYS A 14 28.25 0.05 38.20
C CYS A 14 27.72 0.46 36.82
N LEU A 15 28.25 1.53 36.23
CA LEU A 15 27.87 1.97 34.90
C LEU A 15 28.17 0.91 33.84
N LEU A 16 29.28 0.20 33.95
CA LEU A 16 29.66 -0.88 33.04
C LEU A 16 28.65 -2.04 33.09
N VAL A 17 28.23 -2.46 34.29
CA VAL A 17 27.22 -3.53 34.45
C VAL A 17 25.90 -3.12 33.80
N PHE A 18 25.43 -1.91 34.03
CA PHE A 18 24.22 -1.39 33.39
C PHE A 18 24.36 -1.31 31.86
N PHE A 19 25.53 -0.84 31.39
CA PHE A 19 25.82 -0.79 29.95
C PHE A 19 25.80 -2.19 29.32
N VAL A 20 26.50 -3.17 29.89
CA VAL A 20 26.56 -4.53 29.37
C VAL A 20 25.16 -5.17 29.31
N VAL A 21 24.40 -5.06 30.40
CA VAL A 21 23.02 -5.60 30.48
C VAL A 21 22.11 -5.00 29.44
N THR A 22 22.18 -3.67 29.20
CA THR A 22 21.35 -2.98 28.23
C THR A 22 21.82 -3.21 26.80
N PHE A 23 23.12 -3.18 26.54
CA PHE A 23 23.72 -3.40 25.22
C PHE A 23 23.38 -4.80 24.68
N HIS A 24 23.53 -5.82 25.52
CA HIS A 24 23.20 -7.22 25.15
C HIS A 24 21.70 -7.53 25.23
N ARG A 25 20.85 -6.55 25.56
CA ARG A 25 19.39 -6.72 25.66
C ARG A 25 19.02 -7.93 26.52
N VAL A 26 19.71 -8.10 27.66
CA VAL A 26 19.48 -9.20 28.58
C VAL A 26 18.03 -9.16 29.06
N ASN A 27 17.37 -10.32 29.16
CA ASN A 27 15.99 -10.37 29.61
C ASN A 27 15.85 -9.84 31.06
N LEU A 28 14.66 -9.31 31.39
CA LEU A 28 14.43 -8.61 32.65
C LEU A 28 14.77 -9.41 33.91
N LEU A 29 14.44 -10.71 33.92
CA LEU A 29 14.74 -11.59 35.05
C LEU A 29 16.25 -11.75 35.24
N LEU A 30 16.97 -12.08 34.19
CA LEU A 30 18.44 -12.25 34.26
C LEU A 30 19.15 -10.92 34.57
N SER A 31 18.65 -9.79 34.03
CA SER A 31 19.14 -8.45 34.38
C SER A 31 18.98 -8.16 35.87
N THR A 32 17.82 -8.51 36.43
CA THR A 32 17.58 -8.36 37.89
C THR A 32 18.53 -9.18 38.71
N LEU A 33 18.79 -10.44 38.28
CA LEU A 33 19.74 -11.31 38.99
C LEU A 33 21.17 -10.78 38.96
N ILE A 34 21.63 -10.32 37.79
CA ILE A 34 22.97 -9.74 37.62
C ILE A 34 23.14 -8.48 38.48
N ILE A 35 22.16 -7.57 38.44
CA ILE A 35 22.21 -6.34 39.21
C ILE A 35 22.13 -6.66 40.73
N THR A 36 21.34 -7.65 41.14
CA THR A 36 21.27 -8.07 42.55
C THR A 36 22.59 -8.65 43.01
N LEU A 37 23.22 -9.52 42.20
CA LEU A 37 24.54 -10.08 42.53
C LEU A 37 25.60 -8.96 42.62
N TYR A 38 25.60 -8.01 41.69
CA TYR A 38 26.49 -6.87 41.74
C TYR A 38 26.28 -6.04 42.99
N ALA A 39 25.04 -5.71 43.35
CA ALA A 39 24.72 -4.94 44.54
C ALA A 39 25.14 -5.66 45.84
N TYR A 40 25.02 -6.98 45.87
CA TYR A 40 25.48 -7.80 47.01
C TYR A 40 27.00 -7.75 47.15
N VAL A 41 27.76 -7.89 46.06
CA VAL A 41 29.21 -7.75 46.03
C VAL A 41 29.62 -6.34 46.47
N PHE A 42 28.98 -5.33 45.93
CA PHE A 42 29.20 -3.93 46.30
C PHE A 42 28.95 -3.67 47.79
N PHE A 43 27.87 -4.23 48.34
CA PHE A 43 27.55 -4.10 49.77
C PHE A 43 28.63 -4.68 50.69
N ILE A 44 29.26 -5.80 50.28
CA ILE A 44 30.32 -6.44 51.09
C ILE A 44 31.63 -5.67 51.03
N PHE A 45 32.01 -5.21 49.86
CA PHE A 45 33.37 -4.69 49.61
C PHE A 45 33.47 -3.15 49.63
N ALA A 46 32.39 -2.44 49.38
CA ALA A 46 32.35 -0.98 49.32
C ALA A 46 31.72 -0.38 50.59
N GLN A 47 32.34 -0.62 51.75
CA GLN A 47 31.89 -0.09 53.03
C GLN A 47 32.00 1.45 53.03
N GLY A 48 30.95 2.15 53.51
CA GLY A 48 30.91 3.62 53.58
C GLY A 48 29.99 4.30 52.54
N HIS A 49 29.62 3.64 51.46
CA HIS A 49 28.76 4.22 50.37
C HIS A 49 27.27 3.97 50.63
N ILE A 50 26.76 4.43 51.79
CA ILE A 50 25.38 4.20 52.22
C ILE A 50 24.34 4.64 51.17
N LEU A 51 24.55 5.83 50.59
CA LEU A 51 23.61 6.40 49.61
C LEU A 51 23.54 5.55 48.32
N LEU A 52 24.71 5.13 47.81
CA LEU A 52 24.75 4.32 46.59
C LEU A 52 24.17 2.91 46.82
N ASN A 53 24.46 2.31 47.96
CA ASN A 53 23.81 1.05 48.38
C ASN A 53 22.28 1.19 48.44
N LEU A 54 21.77 2.23 49.05
CA LEU A 54 20.33 2.50 49.14
C LEU A 54 19.70 2.61 47.74
N ILE A 55 20.35 3.35 46.85
CA ILE A 55 19.88 3.50 45.44
C ILE A 55 19.85 2.14 44.73
N LEU A 56 20.90 1.32 44.84
CA LEU A 56 20.96 0.00 44.24
C LEU A 56 19.85 -0.93 44.75
N TRP A 57 19.59 -0.95 46.06
CA TRP A 57 18.50 -1.74 46.63
C TRP A 57 17.12 -1.25 46.23
N ILE A 58 16.91 0.06 46.06
CA ILE A 58 15.68 0.62 45.51
C ILE A 58 15.48 0.17 44.05
N ILE A 59 16.55 0.22 43.25
CA ILE A 59 16.49 -0.25 41.83
C ILE A 59 16.13 -1.74 41.80
N ILE A 60 16.75 -2.57 42.65
CA ILE A 60 16.45 -4.00 42.74
C ILE A 60 14.99 -4.22 43.11
N LEU A 61 14.47 -3.50 44.10
CA LEU A 61 13.07 -3.60 44.50
C LEU A 61 12.13 -3.25 43.35
N ILE A 62 12.43 -2.18 42.61
CA ILE A 62 11.65 -1.81 41.41
C ILE A 62 11.73 -2.91 40.37
N LEU A 63 12.90 -3.45 40.08
CA LEU A 63 13.08 -4.52 39.09
C LEU A 63 12.34 -5.79 39.52
N LEU A 64 12.35 -6.16 40.77
CA LEU A 64 11.58 -7.29 41.32
C LEU A 64 10.08 -7.10 41.10
N LEU A 65 9.55 -5.90 41.46
CA LEU A 65 8.14 -5.57 41.27
C LEU A 65 7.74 -5.60 39.77
N VAL A 66 8.62 -5.12 38.87
CA VAL A 66 8.39 -5.11 37.43
C VAL A 66 8.46 -6.53 36.82
N ASN A 67 9.21 -7.46 37.42
CA ASN A 67 9.20 -8.87 37.02
C ASN A 67 7.86 -9.58 37.32
N ILE A 68 7.09 -9.12 38.29
CA ILE A 68 5.76 -9.65 38.57
C ILE A 68 4.78 -9.15 37.51
N THR A 69 4.58 -9.95 36.48
CA THR A 69 3.74 -9.57 35.32
C THR A 69 2.35 -9.03 35.66
N PRO A 70 1.55 -9.65 36.57
CA PRO A 70 0.24 -9.12 36.94
C PRO A 70 0.33 -7.73 37.53
N LEU A 71 1.30 -7.49 38.44
CA LEU A 71 1.51 -6.20 39.10
C LEU A 71 1.94 -5.13 38.09
N ARG A 72 2.92 -5.44 37.26
CA ARG A 72 3.37 -4.56 36.18
C ARG A 72 2.21 -4.16 35.24
N ARG A 73 1.40 -5.14 34.82
CA ARG A 73 0.24 -4.86 33.94
C ARG A 73 -0.80 -3.97 34.60
N SER A 74 -1.14 -4.23 35.84
CA SER A 74 -2.20 -3.50 36.53
C SER A 74 -1.75 -2.10 37.00
N ARG A 75 -0.52 -1.95 37.49
CA ARG A 75 -0.04 -0.72 38.12
C ARG A 75 0.76 0.20 37.20
N LEU A 76 1.40 -0.33 36.16
CA LEU A 76 2.22 0.45 35.24
C LEU A 76 1.63 0.47 33.82
N THR A 77 1.50 -0.70 33.19
CA THR A 77 1.14 -0.75 31.77
C THR A 77 -0.26 -0.24 31.51
N LYS A 78 -1.25 -0.64 32.30
CA LYS A 78 -2.64 -0.24 32.10
C LYS A 78 -2.89 1.28 32.34
N PRO A 79 -2.37 1.90 33.40
CA PRO A 79 -2.46 3.36 33.57
C PRO A 79 -1.77 4.13 32.45
N LEU A 80 -0.54 3.74 32.07
CA LEU A 80 0.18 4.37 30.96
C LEU A 80 -0.59 4.24 29.64
N LEU A 81 -1.10 3.05 29.32
CA LEU A 81 -1.92 2.84 28.15
C LEU A 81 -3.16 3.75 28.14
N ASN A 82 -3.79 3.96 29.29
CA ASN A 82 -4.95 4.85 29.37
C ASN A 82 -4.58 6.31 29.12
N ILE A 83 -3.38 6.76 29.56
CA ILE A 83 -2.86 8.09 29.25
C ILE A 83 -2.63 8.22 27.75
N TYR A 84 -1.90 7.27 27.14
CA TYR A 84 -1.66 7.27 25.69
C TYR A 84 -2.95 7.26 24.87
N LYS A 85 -3.94 6.44 25.24
CA LYS A 85 -5.25 6.41 24.57
C LYS A 85 -5.98 7.77 24.57
N ARG A 86 -5.74 8.60 25.58
CA ARG A 86 -6.32 9.97 25.64
C ARG A 86 -5.56 10.97 24.78
N MET A 87 -4.27 10.71 24.54
CA MET A 87 -3.40 11.57 23.74
C MET A 87 -3.54 11.28 22.24
N VAL A 88 -3.92 10.04 21.86
CA VAL A 88 -4.12 9.67 20.46
C VAL A 88 -5.36 10.38 19.93
N PRO A 89 -5.27 11.08 18.78
CA PRO A 89 -6.44 11.72 18.16
C PRO A 89 -7.52 10.69 17.86
N LYS A 90 -8.76 11.13 17.83
CA LYS A 90 -9.88 10.25 17.46
C LYS A 90 -9.72 9.82 16.02
N MET A 91 -9.89 8.54 15.78
CA MET A 91 -9.86 7.96 14.44
C MET A 91 -10.95 8.58 13.55
N SER A 92 -10.60 8.98 12.34
CA SER A 92 -11.55 9.44 11.35
C SER A 92 -12.42 8.29 10.82
N SER A 93 -13.53 8.63 10.16
CA SER A 93 -14.40 7.60 9.53
C SER A 93 -13.64 6.82 8.47
N THR A 94 -12.80 7.48 7.68
CA THR A 94 -11.99 6.84 6.62
C THR A 94 -10.91 5.92 7.17
N GLU A 95 -10.23 6.29 8.27
CA GLU A 95 -9.30 5.40 8.96
C GLU A 95 -10.00 4.17 9.54
N LYS A 96 -11.21 4.35 10.10
CA LYS A 96 -12.01 3.26 10.62
C LYS A 96 -12.43 2.29 9.50
N GLU A 97 -12.92 2.81 8.37
CA GLU A 97 -13.26 2.00 7.20
C GLU A 97 -12.04 1.24 6.67
N ALA A 98 -10.86 1.87 6.64
CA ALA A 98 -9.62 1.23 6.21
C ALA A 98 -9.21 0.07 7.13
N LEU A 99 -9.39 0.20 8.45
CA LEU A 99 -9.11 -0.87 9.40
C LEU A 99 -10.14 -2.00 9.34
N GLU A 100 -11.42 -1.67 9.12
CA GLU A 100 -12.50 -2.65 9.00
C GLU A 100 -12.46 -3.41 7.67
N ALA A 101 -11.96 -2.80 6.60
CA ALA A 101 -11.80 -3.41 5.28
C ALA A 101 -10.64 -4.43 5.23
N GLY A 102 -9.62 -4.27 6.08
CA GLY A 102 -8.44 -5.11 6.12
C GLY A 102 -8.55 -6.27 7.12
N GLY A 103 -8.11 -7.47 6.73
CA GLY A 103 -7.84 -8.57 7.63
C GLY A 103 -6.43 -8.45 8.23
N VAL A 104 -6.26 -8.89 9.48
CA VAL A 104 -4.93 -9.05 10.09
C VAL A 104 -4.59 -10.53 10.04
N TRP A 105 -3.51 -10.86 9.34
CA TRP A 105 -3.04 -12.21 9.20
C TRP A 105 -1.89 -12.50 10.18
N TRP A 106 -0.94 -13.40 9.85
CA TRP A 106 0.18 -13.76 10.72
C TRP A 106 1.06 -12.56 11.12
N GLU A 107 1.22 -11.57 10.25
CA GLU A 107 2.02 -10.36 10.53
C GLU A 107 1.56 -9.59 11.77
N GLY A 108 0.28 -9.71 12.13
CA GLY A 108 -0.24 -9.14 13.36
C GLY A 108 0.42 -9.69 14.63
N GLN A 109 0.94 -10.92 14.56
CA GLN A 109 1.67 -11.52 15.68
C GLN A 109 3.01 -10.83 15.97
N LEU A 110 3.63 -10.16 14.97
CA LEU A 110 4.86 -9.40 15.16
C LEU A 110 4.70 -8.32 16.24
N PHE A 111 3.52 -7.68 16.27
CA PHE A 111 3.20 -6.65 17.26
C PHE A 111 2.94 -7.20 18.67
N SER A 112 2.75 -8.51 18.82
CA SER A 112 2.68 -9.15 20.14
C SER A 112 4.02 -9.22 20.85
N GLY A 113 5.12 -9.01 20.13
CA GLY A 113 6.49 -9.20 20.59
C GLY A 113 6.89 -10.67 20.78
N LYS A 114 5.99 -11.62 20.46
CA LYS A 114 6.23 -13.07 20.56
C LYS A 114 5.49 -13.81 19.46
N PRO A 115 5.87 -13.61 18.17
CA PRO A 115 5.21 -14.27 17.05
C PRO A 115 5.48 -15.77 17.05
N ASP A 116 4.49 -16.56 16.62
CA ASP A 116 4.69 -18.00 16.37
C ASP A 116 5.26 -18.23 14.97
N TRP A 117 6.57 -18.35 14.92
CA TRP A 117 7.30 -18.61 13.67
C TRP A 117 6.95 -19.97 13.05
N ASN A 118 6.48 -20.95 13.83
CA ASN A 118 6.11 -22.27 13.29
C ASN A 118 4.89 -22.17 12.36
N VAL A 119 3.97 -21.23 12.63
CA VAL A 119 2.82 -20.97 11.75
C VAL A 119 3.33 -20.50 10.40
N LEU A 120 4.24 -19.52 10.35
CA LEU A 120 4.81 -19.01 9.11
C LEU A 120 5.61 -20.09 8.36
N MET A 121 6.46 -20.84 9.06
CA MET A 121 7.32 -21.86 8.46
C MET A 121 6.55 -23.07 7.90
N LYS A 122 5.35 -23.35 8.43
CA LYS A 122 4.48 -24.43 7.94
C LYS A 122 3.59 -24.04 6.76
N MET A 123 3.60 -22.75 6.36
CA MET A 123 2.82 -22.31 5.21
C MET A 123 3.30 -22.99 3.93
N LYS A 124 2.33 -23.40 3.11
CA LYS A 124 2.63 -23.97 1.80
C LYS A 124 3.27 -22.91 0.91
N LYS A 125 4.44 -23.23 0.37
CA LYS A 125 5.09 -22.35 -0.61
C LYS A 125 4.20 -22.25 -1.86
N PRO A 126 4.00 -21.04 -2.41
CA PRO A 126 3.27 -20.88 -3.66
C PRO A 126 4.04 -21.58 -4.80
N SER A 127 3.28 -22.09 -5.76
CA SER A 127 3.83 -22.74 -6.96
C SER A 127 3.10 -22.26 -8.20
N LEU A 128 3.80 -22.15 -9.30
CA LEU A 128 3.22 -21.80 -10.59
C LEU A 128 2.49 -23.00 -11.20
N SER A 129 1.35 -22.76 -11.84
CA SER A 129 0.71 -23.71 -12.73
C SER A 129 1.52 -23.89 -14.03
N SER A 130 1.15 -24.88 -14.85
CA SER A 130 1.77 -25.09 -16.17
C SER A 130 1.61 -23.89 -17.08
N ASP A 131 0.40 -23.28 -17.13
CA ASP A 131 0.10 -22.13 -17.97
C ASP A 131 0.91 -20.90 -17.52
N GLU A 132 0.96 -20.63 -16.21
CA GLU A 132 1.73 -19.53 -15.64
C GLU A 132 3.22 -19.66 -15.92
N LYS A 133 3.77 -20.88 -15.76
CA LYS A 133 5.15 -21.16 -16.07
C LYS A 133 5.47 -20.97 -17.55
N ALA A 134 4.62 -21.51 -18.43
CA ALA A 134 4.76 -21.34 -19.88
C ALA A 134 4.71 -19.86 -20.29
N PHE A 135 3.86 -19.05 -19.66
CA PHE A 135 3.80 -17.60 -19.92
C PHE A 135 5.09 -16.88 -19.50
N ILE A 136 5.65 -17.23 -18.34
CA ILE A 136 6.89 -16.61 -17.83
C ILE A 136 8.10 -17.02 -18.69
N GLU A 137 8.16 -18.27 -19.15
CA GLU A 137 9.26 -18.84 -19.95
C GLU A 137 9.13 -18.49 -21.45
N GLY A 138 7.93 -18.19 -21.94
CA GLY A 138 7.65 -17.82 -23.34
C GLY A 138 7.37 -16.34 -23.52
N PRO A 139 6.09 -15.89 -23.44
CA PRO A 139 5.73 -14.50 -23.73
C PRO A 139 6.49 -13.48 -22.91
N CYS A 140 6.70 -13.72 -21.60
CA CYS A 140 7.42 -12.78 -20.74
C CYS A 140 8.92 -12.71 -21.10
N GLU A 141 9.57 -13.83 -21.41
CA GLU A 141 10.96 -13.85 -21.88
C GLU A 141 11.08 -13.06 -23.19
N LYS A 142 10.17 -13.34 -24.15
CA LYS A 142 10.16 -12.63 -25.43
C LYS A 142 9.97 -11.13 -25.28
N LEU A 143 9.09 -10.70 -24.36
CA LEU A 143 8.98 -9.28 -24.03
C LEU A 143 10.31 -8.72 -23.53
N CYS A 144 10.98 -9.41 -22.60
CA CYS A 144 12.28 -8.98 -22.06
C CYS A 144 13.36 -8.86 -23.14
N GLU A 145 13.37 -9.73 -24.16
CA GLU A 145 14.27 -9.62 -25.32
C GLU A 145 13.98 -8.39 -26.19
N MET A 146 12.72 -7.93 -26.25
CA MET A 146 12.32 -6.76 -27.03
C MET A 146 12.63 -5.44 -26.32
N LEU A 147 12.92 -5.47 -25.01
CA LEU A 147 13.13 -4.27 -24.18
C LEU A 147 14.60 -3.83 -24.26
N ASP A 148 14.89 -2.85 -25.07
CA ASP A 148 16.14 -2.08 -24.99
C ASP A 148 15.94 -0.89 -24.04
N ASP A 149 16.54 -0.98 -22.86
CA ASP A 149 16.33 0.00 -21.78
C ASP A 149 16.88 1.37 -22.15
N TRP A 150 18.03 1.43 -22.88
CA TRP A 150 18.61 2.70 -23.31
C TRP A 150 17.73 3.40 -24.35
N GLN A 151 17.32 2.67 -25.37
CA GLN A 151 16.46 3.19 -26.43
C GLN A 151 15.13 3.71 -25.85
N ILE A 152 14.46 2.92 -24.99
CA ILE A 152 13.20 3.29 -24.36
C ILE A 152 13.36 4.51 -23.46
N SER A 153 14.40 4.53 -22.61
CA SER A 153 14.52 5.53 -21.56
C SER A 153 15.16 6.83 -22.01
N HIS A 154 16.05 6.81 -23.01
CA HIS A 154 16.85 7.98 -23.41
C HIS A 154 16.61 8.48 -24.82
N GLU A 155 16.15 7.63 -25.73
CA GLU A 155 15.95 8.00 -27.14
C GLU A 155 14.47 8.21 -27.46
N GLU A 156 13.61 7.20 -27.25
CA GLU A 156 12.19 7.26 -27.60
C GLU A 156 11.32 7.89 -26.51
N GLY A 157 11.68 7.70 -25.24
CA GLY A 157 10.91 8.19 -24.12
C GLY A 157 9.53 7.49 -23.95
N ASP A 158 9.36 6.33 -24.56
CA ASP A 158 8.16 5.47 -24.51
C ASP A 158 8.48 4.05 -24.97
N LEU A 159 7.53 3.12 -24.78
CA LEU A 159 7.54 1.82 -25.44
C LEU A 159 7.17 1.99 -26.91
N SER A 160 7.89 1.29 -27.81
CA SER A 160 7.59 1.30 -29.24
C SER A 160 6.20 0.71 -29.53
N GLU A 161 5.60 1.07 -30.66
CA GLU A 161 4.31 0.50 -31.10
C GLU A 161 4.34 -1.03 -31.18
N LYS A 162 5.49 -1.60 -31.54
CA LYS A 162 5.69 -3.05 -31.58
C LYS A 162 5.55 -3.68 -30.20
N ILE A 163 6.11 -3.04 -29.17
CA ILE A 163 6.01 -3.51 -27.78
C ILE A 163 4.57 -3.35 -27.28
N TRP A 164 3.93 -2.20 -27.50
CA TRP A 164 2.51 -2.00 -27.16
C TRP A 164 1.61 -3.06 -27.82
N SER A 165 1.80 -3.34 -29.10
CA SER A 165 1.04 -4.38 -29.81
C SER A 165 1.28 -5.78 -29.22
N TYR A 166 2.52 -6.09 -28.88
CA TYR A 166 2.87 -7.37 -28.25
C TYR A 166 2.23 -7.53 -26.86
N LEU A 167 2.26 -6.47 -26.02
CA LEU A 167 1.63 -6.47 -24.70
C LEU A 167 0.12 -6.78 -24.79
N LYS A 168 -0.57 -6.21 -25.79
CA LYS A 168 -2.00 -6.46 -26.05
C LYS A 168 -2.23 -7.88 -26.56
N GLN A 169 -1.49 -8.29 -27.58
CA GLN A 169 -1.61 -9.62 -28.22
C GLN A 169 -1.42 -10.74 -27.20
N GLU A 170 -0.38 -10.66 -26.38
CA GLU A 170 -0.05 -11.67 -25.35
C GLU A 170 -0.80 -11.47 -24.04
N ARG A 171 -1.74 -10.48 -23.98
CA ARG A 171 -2.63 -10.23 -22.83
C ARG A 171 -1.93 -9.90 -21.53
N PHE A 172 -0.83 -9.17 -21.58
CA PHE A 172 -0.14 -8.72 -20.39
C PHE A 172 -1.00 -7.82 -19.49
N PHE A 173 -2.04 -7.17 -20.02
CA PHE A 173 -2.98 -6.35 -19.24
C PHE A 173 -4.09 -7.16 -18.57
N ALA A 174 -4.13 -8.47 -18.81
CA ALA A 174 -5.24 -9.35 -18.42
C ALA A 174 -4.85 -10.45 -17.44
N MET A 175 -3.70 -10.34 -16.77
CA MET A 175 -3.20 -11.41 -15.90
C MET A 175 -4.18 -11.76 -14.79
N ILE A 176 -4.81 -10.76 -14.15
CA ILE A 176 -5.77 -10.96 -13.05
C ILE A 176 -7.21 -11.18 -13.53
N ILE A 177 -7.52 -10.91 -14.78
CA ILE A 177 -8.88 -11.03 -15.32
C ILE A 177 -9.21 -12.52 -15.53
N PRO A 178 -10.39 -13.00 -15.07
CA PRO A 178 -10.79 -14.38 -15.26
C PRO A 178 -10.89 -14.81 -16.73
N LYS A 179 -10.60 -16.08 -17.01
CA LYS A 179 -10.66 -16.69 -18.37
C LYS A 179 -12.03 -16.49 -19.04
N LYS A 180 -13.14 -16.52 -18.26
CA LYS A 180 -14.50 -16.26 -18.79
C LYS A 180 -14.70 -14.87 -19.41
N TYR A 181 -13.83 -13.91 -19.09
CA TYR A 181 -13.82 -12.56 -19.68
C TYR A 181 -12.63 -12.37 -20.65
N GLY A 182 -11.96 -13.45 -21.03
CA GLY A 182 -10.84 -13.42 -21.97
C GLY A 182 -9.49 -13.13 -21.32
N GLY A 183 -9.39 -13.11 -19.99
CA GLY A 183 -8.15 -12.94 -19.25
C GLY A 183 -7.34 -14.23 -19.06
N LEU A 184 -6.24 -14.13 -18.35
CA LEU A 184 -5.32 -15.24 -18.07
C LEU A 184 -5.63 -15.95 -16.74
N GLU A 185 -6.32 -15.28 -15.81
CA GLU A 185 -6.70 -15.80 -14.48
C GLU A 185 -5.48 -16.33 -13.69
N PHE A 186 -4.40 -15.58 -13.73
CA PHE A 186 -3.15 -15.94 -13.06
C PHE A 186 -3.25 -15.71 -11.55
N SER A 187 -2.53 -16.56 -10.80
CA SER A 187 -2.36 -16.38 -9.37
C SER A 187 -1.60 -15.09 -9.04
N SER A 188 -1.78 -14.59 -7.82
CA SER A 188 -1.01 -13.45 -7.32
C SER A 188 0.49 -13.70 -7.38
N TYR A 189 0.91 -14.96 -7.21
CA TYR A 189 2.32 -15.35 -7.31
C TYR A 189 2.85 -15.23 -8.73
N ALA A 190 2.11 -15.70 -9.73
CA ALA A 190 2.48 -15.56 -11.14
C ALA A 190 2.53 -14.09 -11.55
N ASN A 191 1.53 -13.28 -11.16
CA ASN A 191 1.54 -11.84 -11.38
C ASN A 191 2.81 -11.19 -10.80
N ALA A 192 3.16 -11.53 -9.54
CA ALA A 192 4.38 -11.05 -8.90
C ALA A 192 5.65 -11.42 -9.69
N MET A 193 5.76 -12.67 -10.14
CA MET A 193 6.93 -13.15 -10.90
C MET A 193 7.06 -12.50 -12.26
N VAL A 194 5.96 -12.30 -13.00
CA VAL A 194 5.96 -11.60 -14.29
C VAL A 194 6.40 -10.15 -14.10
N ILE A 195 5.81 -9.43 -13.15
CA ILE A 195 6.18 -8.03 -12.89
C ILE A 195 7.65 -7.91 -12.47
N ALA A 196 8.14 -8.78 -11.57
CA ALA A 196 9.54 -8.77 -11.15
C ALA A 196 10.49 -9.01 -12.32
N LYS A 197 10.17 -9.98 -13.20
CA LYS A 197 10.98 -10.28 -14.38
C LYS A 197 11.05 -9.08 -15.33
N ILE A 198 9.92 -8.46 -15.67
CA ILE A 198 9.89 -7.27 -16.50
C ILE A 198 10.65 -6.11 -15.83
N ALA A 199 10.44 -5.91 -14.54
CA ALA A 199 11.09 -4.82 -13.79
C ALA A 199 12.61 -4.96 -13.69
N SER A 200 13.13 -6.20 -13.69
CA SER A 200 14.57 -6.43 -13.76
C SER A 200 15.19 -6.03 -15.11
N ARG A 201 14.35 -5.81 -16.12
CA ARG A 201 14.79 -5.42 -17.46
C ARG A 201 14.48 -3.97 -17.80
N ASN A 202 13.25 -3.50 -17.52
CA ASN A 202 12.84 -2.13 -17.86
C ASN A 202 11.70 -1.64 -16.94
N ALA A 203 11.88 -0.46 -16.36
CA ALA A 203 10.93 0.15 -15.43
C ALA A 203 9.66 0.66 -16.14
N VAL A 204 9.79 1.13 -17.38
CA VAL A 204 8.65 1.66 -18.17
C VAL A 204 7.66 0.53 -18.47
N ALA A 205 8.17 -0.61 -18.97
CA ALA A 205 7.35 -1.77 -19.28
C ALA A 205 6.70 -2.36 -18.02
N SER A 206 7.43 -2.47 -16.90
CA SER A 206 6.85 -3.00 -15.66
C SER A 206 5.74 -2.11 -15.08
N SER A 207 5.89 -0.79 -15.16
CA SER A 207 4.85 0.16 -14.75
C SER A 207 3.62 0.08 -15.67
N THR A 208 3.84 -0.07 -16.96
CA THR A 208 2.78 -0.18 -17.97
C THR A 208 1.94 -1.45 -17.77
N VAL A 209 2.57 -2.59 -17.50
CA VAL A 209 1.89 -3.87 -17.23
C VAL A 209 1.31 -3.92 -15.83
N GLY A 210 2.00 -3.31 -14.85
CA GLY A 210 1.63 -3.38 -13.44
C GLY A 210 0.29 -2.73 -13.10
N VAL A 211 -0.03 -1.58 -13.69
CA VAL A 211 -1.25 -0.83 -13.35
C VAL A 211 -2.54 -1.55 -13.74
N PRO A 212 -2.71 -2.07 -14.97
CA PRO A 212 -3.91 -2.83 -15.32
C PRO A 212 -4.15 -4.05 -14.42
N ASN A 213 -3.08 -4.66 -13.92
CA ASN A 213 -3.13 -5.86 -13.09
C ASN A 213 -3.13 -5.59 -11.56
N SER A 214 -3.32 -4.34 -11.14
CA SER A 214 -3.35 -3.99 -9.71
C SER A 214 -4.23 -2.79 -9.38
N LEU A 215 -3.85 -1.60 -9.87
CA LEU A 215 -4.53 -0.33 -9.59
C LEU A 215 -5.56 0.02 -10.66
N GLY A 216 -5.65 -0.79 -11.71
CA GLY A 216 -6.64 -0.61 -12.77
C GLY A 216 -8.04 -0.98 -12.30
N PRO A 217 -9.09 -0.51 -13.01
CA PRO A 217 -10.47 -0.77 -12.64
C PRO A 217 -10.88 -2.25 -12.70
N ALA A 218 -10.09 -3.14 -13.29
CA ALA A 218 -10.42 -4.56 -13.40
C ALA A 218 -10.69 -5.21 -12.03
N GLU A 219 -9.81 -4.98 -11.04
CA GLU A 219 -9.97 -5.50 -9.67
C GLU A 219 -11.25 -4.94 -9.01
N LEU A 220 -11.48 -3.64 -9.14
CA LEU A 220 -12.71 -3.00 -8.64
C LEU A 220 -13.96 -3.56 -9.29
N LEU A 221 -13.92 -3.78 -10.59
CA LEU A 221 -15.05 -4.38 -11.34
C LEU A 221 -15.32 -5.81 -10.93
N LEU A 222 -14.28 -6.62 -10.73
CA LEU A 222 -14.43 -8.02 -10.31
C LEU A 222 -15.15 -8.13 -8.97
N HIS A 223 -14.82 -7.27 -8.02
CA HIS A 223 -15.41 -7.30 -6.69
C HIS A 223 -16.73 -6.55 -6.61
N TYR A 224 -16.86 -5.39 -7.22
CA TYR A 224 -17.97 -4.46 -7.00
C TYR A 224 -18.79 -4.13 -8.24
N GLY A 225 -18.26 -4.36 -9.44
CA GLY A 225 -18.95 -4.02 -10.69
C GLY A 225 -20.30 -4.75 -10.84
N THR A 226 -21.26 -4.09 -11.46
CA THR A 226 -22.51 -4.75 -11.89
C THR A 226 -22.19 -5.76 -13.02
N ASP A 227 -23.09 -6.72 -13.25
CA ASP A 227 -22.92 -7.68 -14.34
C ASP A 227 -22.82 -6.99 -15.72
N LYS A 228 -23.54 -5.89 -15.92
CA LYS A 228 -23.47 -5.05 -17.12
C LYS A 228 -22.07 -4.45 -17.28
N GLN A 229 -21.52 -3.87 -16.22
CA GLN A 229 -20.18 -3.29 -16.22
C GLN A 229 -19.10 -4.37 -16.44
N LYS A 230 -19.19 -5.51 -15.76
CA LYS A 230 -18.26 -6.63 -15.93
C LYS A 230 -18.25 -7.16 -17.37
N LYS A 231 -19.43 -7.39 -17.94
CA LYS A 231 -19.56 -7.88 -19.33
C LYS A 231 -19.08 -6.87 -20.37
N TYR A 232 -19.17 -5.58 -20.08
CA TYR A 232 -18.74 -4.54 -21.00
C TYR A 232 -17.22 -4.27 -20.90
N TYR A 233 -16.71 -4.02 -19.69
CA TYR A 233 -15.34 -3.56 -19.51
C TYR A 233 -14.30 -4.71 -19.46
N LEU A 234 -14.56 -5.80 -18.76
CA LEU A 234 -13.53 -6.81 -18.51
C LEU A 234 -12.99 -7.45 -19.80
N PRO A 235 -13.80 -7.79 -20.83
CA PRO A 235 -13.26 -8.28 -22.10
C PRO A 235 -12.40 -7.25 -22.83
N ARG A 236 -12.79 -5.96 -22.80
CA ARG A 236 -12.05 -4.87 -23.47
C ARG A 236 -10.73 -4.54 -22.77
N LEU A 237 -10.73 -4.60 -21.44
CA LEU A 237 -9.51 -4.50 -20.64
C LEU A 237 -8.58 -5.69 -20.90
N ALA A 238 -9.14 -6.90 -21.07
CA ALA A 238 -8.37 -8.10 -21.33
C ALA A 238 -7.73 -8.11 -22.73
N SER A 239 -8.42 -7.58 -23.74
CA SER A 239 -7.87 -7.44 -25.11
C SER A 239 -6.90 -6.26 -25.25
N GLY A 240 -6.95 -5.30 -24.31
CA GLY A 240 -6.23 -4.03 -24.41
C GLY A 240 -6.88 -3.04 -25.37
N ASP A 241 -8.15 -3.25 -25.76
CA ASP A 241 -8.95 -2.25 -26.48
C ASP A 241 -9.24 -1.04 -25.58
N GLU A 242 -9.41 -1.31 -24.29
CA GLU A 242 -9.47 -0.29 -23.24
C GLU A 242 -8.19 -0.33 -22.41
N ILE A 243 -7.50 0.79 -22.32
CA ILE A 243 -6.36 0.99 -21.43
C ILE A 243 -6.84 1.74 -20.21
N PRO A 244 -6.74 1.16 -19.01
CA PRO A 244 -7.24 1.78 -17.79
C PRO A 244 -6.19 2.66 -17.12
N CYS A 245 -6.67 3.72 -16.44
CA CYS A 245 -5.91 4.36 -15.36
C CYS A 245 -6.80 4.58 -14.14
N PHE A 246 -6.20 4.91 -12.99
CA PHE A 246 -6.96 5.23 -11.78
C PHE A 246 -6.53 6.57 -11.19
N ALA A 247 -7.44 7.55 -11.20
CA ALA A 247 -7.21 8.93 -10.77
C ALA A 247 -7.66 9.13 -9.32
N LEU A 248 -6.71 8.98 -8.40
CA LEU A 248 -6.92 9.22 -6.97
C LEU A 248 -6.18 10.48 -6.48
N THR A 249 -4.87 10.56 -6.75
CA THR A 249 -4.00 11.62 -6.24
C THR A 249 -4.32 12.98 -6.86
N SER A 250 -4.46 14.01 -6.03
CA SER A 250 -4.60 15.41 -6.42
C SER A 250 -3.53 16.28 -5.77
N LEU A 251 -3.55 17.58 -5.99
CA LEU A 251 -2.60 18.49 -5.39
C LEU A 251 -2.72 18.51 -3.85
N GLU A 252 -3.95 18.48 -3.37
CA GLU A 252 -4.31 18.57 -1.95
C GLU A 252 -4.32 17.21 -1.25
N ALA A 253 -4.45 16.12 -2.02
CA ALA A 253 -4.61 14.76 -1.52
C ALA A 253 -3.53 13.83 -2.09
N GLY A 254 -2.35 13.89 -1.50
CA GLY A 254 -1.23 12.99 -1.77
C GLY A 254 -1.18 11.84 -0.76
N SER A 255 -0.43 12.02 0.33
CA SER A 255 -0.31 11.01 1.40
C SER A 255 -1.63 10.75 2.13
N ASP A 256 -2.42 11.80 2.37
CA ASP A 256 -3.81 11.65 2.79
C ASP A 256 -4.72 11.63 1.56
N ALA A 257 -4.90 10.45 0.99
CA ALA A 257 -5.76 10.26 -0.17
C ALA A 257 -7.26 10.50 0.13
N SER A 258 -7.67 10.55 1.40
CA SER A 258 -9.04 10.86 1.79
C SER A 258 -9.38 12.36 1.74
N ALA A 259 -8.35 13.21 1.67
CA ALA A 259 -8.48 14.66 1.62
C ALA A 259 -8.88 15.20 0.23
N ILE A 260 -9.21 14.35 -0.75
CA ILE A 260 -9.61 14.77 -2.10
C ILE A 260 -10.71 15.83 -2.04
N ILE A 261 -10.57 16.84 -2.91
CA ILE A 261 -11.54 17.93 -3.07
C ILE A 261 -12.34 17.85 -4.37
N ASP A 262 -11.94 16.90 -5.24
CA ASP A 262 -12.64 16.63 -6.48
C ASP A 262 -14.10 16.27 -6.19
N SER A 263 -15.02 16.80 -6.97
CA SER A 263 -16.44 16.78 -6.66
C SER A 263 -17.29 16.18 -7.77
N GLY A 264 -18.37 15.55 -7.37
CA GLY A 264 -19.48 15.13 -8.21
C GLY A 264 -20.79 15.58 -7.57
N VAL A 265 -21.63 16.26 -8.35
CA VAL A 265 -22.94 16.70 -7.90
C VAL A 265 -24.01 15.98 -8.70
N VAL A 266 -24.91 15.28 -8.01
CA VAL A 266 -26.06 14.63 -8.63
C VAL A 266 -26.99 15.73 -9.15
N CYS A 267 -27.34 15.66 -10.43
CA CYS A 267 -28.22 16.65 -11.07
C CYS A 267 -28.94 16.03 -12.28
N ARG A 268 -29.93 16.75 -12.81
CA ARG A 268 -30.52 16.44 -14.12
C ARG A 268 -29.62 16.98 -15.23
N GLY A 269 -29.54 16.28 -16.34
CA GLY A 269 -28.79 16.68 -17.51
C GLY A 269 -29.10 15.80 -18.72
N THR A 270 -28.58 16.17 -19.87
CA THR A 270 -28.80 15.47 -21.12
C THR A 270 -27.69 14.49 -21.40
N TRP A 271 -28.05 13.25 -21.72
CA TRP A 271 -27.14 12.19 -22.17
C TRP A 271 -27.76 11.44 -23.33
N ASN A 272 -27.09 11.43 -24.47
CA ASN A 272 -27.61 10.83 -25.72
C ASN A 272 -29.02 11.36 -26.07
N ASP A 273 -29.21 12.65 -25.99
CA ASP A 273 -30.47 13.36 -26.28
C ASP A 273 -31.64 13.08 -25.33
N GLU A 274 -31.39 12.35 -24.25
CA GLU A 274 -32.38 12.06 -23.19
C GLU A 274 -32.05 12.82 -21.90
N GLU A 275 -33.08 13.38 -21.23
CA GLU A 275 -32.92 13.97 -19.91
C GLU A 275 -32.86 12.84 -18.85
N ILE A 276 -31.75 12.76 -18.15
CA ILE A 276 -31.52 11.76 -17.11
C ILE A 276 -31.02 12.39 -15.80
N ILE A 277 -31.12 11.64 -14.72
CA ILE A 277 -30.38 11.94 -13.50
C ILE A 277 -28.97 11.36 -13.67
N GLY A 278 -27.96 12.22 -13.51
CA GLY A 278 -26.56 11.88 -13.64
C GLY A 278 -25.70 12.61 -12.63
N ILE A 279 -24.44 12.71 -12.90
CA ILE A 279 -23.45 13.35 -12.03
C ILE A 279 -22.67 14.38 -12.86
N ARG A 280 -22.56 15.61 -12.36
CA ARG A 280 -21.68 16.64 -12.90
C ARG A 280 -20.38 16.61 -12.13
N LEU A 281 -19.29 16.25 -12.82
CA LEU A 281 -17.99 15.99 -12.24
C LEU A 281 -17.03 17.16 -12.49
N ASN A 282 -16.24 17.48 -11.46
CA ASN A 282 -15.11 18.39 -11.53
C ASN A 282 -13.92 17.78 -10.79
N TRP A 283 -12.76 17.68 -11.47
CA TRP A 283 -11.55 17.11 -10.87
C TRP A 283 -10.27 17.71 -11.43
N SER A 284 -9.19 17.64 -10.63
CA SER A 284 -7.84 17.97 -11.05
C SER A 284 -6.86 16.98 -10.41
N LYS A 285 -6.50 15.95 -11.15
CA LYS A 285 -5.64 14.85 -10.71
C LYS A 285 -4.24 14.95 -11.32
N ARG A 286 -3.24 14.40 -10.62
CA ARG A 286 -1.86 14.42 -11.10
C ARG A 286 -1.12 13.13 -10.72
N TYR A 287 0.00 12.88 -11.39
CA TYR A 287 0.79 11.67 -11.22
C TYR A 287 0.00 10.39 -11.50
N ILE A 288 -0.90 10.44 -12.46
CA ILE A 288 -1.75 9.29 -12.80
C ILE A 288 -1.05 8.45 -13.86
N THR A 289 -0.64 7.26 -13.45
CA THR A 289 0.01 6.28 -14.36
C THR A 289 -1.00 5.81 -15.39
N LEU A 290 -0.57 5.77 -16.65
CA LEU A 290 -1.33 5.49 -17.87
C LEU A 290 -2.33 6.59 -18.29
N ALA A 291 -2.55 7.67 -17.55
CA ALA A 291 -3.48 8.72 -17.97
C ALA A 291 -3.23 9.23 -19.40
N PRO A 292 -1.97 9.42 -19.87
CA PRO A 292 -1.73 9.90 -21.23
C PRO A 292 -2.24 8.98 -22.36
N VAL A 293 -2.43 7.70 -22.08
CA VAL A 293 -2.86 6.68 -23.06
C VAL A 293 -4.16 5.97 -22.68
N ALA A 294 -4.74 6.34 -21.55
CA ALA A 294 -5.95 5.70 -21.05
C ALA A 294 -7.18 6.06 -21.88
N SER A 295 -7.99 5.06 -22.17
CA SER A 295 -9.33 5.22 -22.76
C SER A 295 -10.43 5.19 -21.70
N VAL A 296 -10.16 4.62 -20.52
CA VAL A 296 -11.09 4.61 -19.39
C VAL A 296 -10.37 5.03 -18.10
N LEU A 297 -10.99 5.98 -17.42
CA LEU A 297 -10.51 6.56 -16.17
C LEU A 297 -11.34 6.03 -15.00
N GLY A 298 -10.73 5.30 -14.07
CA GLY A 298 -11.29 5.14 -12.73
C GLY A 298 -11.09 6.44 -11.95
N LEU A 299 -12.17 7.10 -11.57
CA LEU A 299 -12.11 8.40 -10.87
C LEU A 299 -12.67 8.27 -9.45
N ALA A 300 -11.90 8.76 -8.47
CA ALA A 300 -12.38 8.95 -7.11
C ALA A 300 -12.69 10.44 -6.86
N PHE A 301 -13.89 10.71 -6.33
CA PHE A 301 -14.40 12.06 -6.06
C PHE A 301 -15.38 12.03 -4.88
N LYS A 302 -15.66 13.20 -4.27
CA LYS A 302 -16.73 13.36 -3.28
C LYS A 302 -18.05 13.59 -3.97
N LEU A 303 -19.05 12.75 -3.70
CA LEU A 303 -20.37 12.82 -4.26
C LEU A 303 -21.33 13.55 -3.31
N SER A 304 -22.06 14.54 -3.84
CA SER A 304 -23.15 15.23 -3.15
C SER A 304 -24.44 15.17 -3.96
N ASP A 305 -25.57 15.18 -3.26
CA ASP A 305 -26.93 15.15 -3.82
C ASP A 305 -27.81 16.21 -3.13
N PRO A 306 -27.58 17.52 -3.42
CA PRO A 306 -28.30 18.60 -2.74
C PRO A 306 -29.80 18.59 -2.96
N ASP A 307 -30.25 18.01 -4.09
CA ASP A 307 -31.65 17.98 -4.49
C ASP A 307 -32.35 16.65 -4.12
N ASN A 308 -31.67 15.76 -3.39
CA ASN A 308 -32.16 14.45 -2.98
C ASN A 308 -32.72 13.58 -4.15
N LEU A 309 -32.03 13.59 -5.28
CA LEU A 309 -32.46 12.89 -6.50
C LEU A 309 -32.22 11.36 -6.44
N ILE A 310 -31.29 10.92 -5.61
CA ILE A 310 -30.91 9.49 -5.49
C ILE A 310 -31.14 8.92 -4.09
N GLY A 311 -31.48 9.75 -3.10
CA GLY A 311 -31.74 9.34 -1.73
C GLY A 311 -31.89 10.52 -0.76
N GLU A 312 -31.92 10.25 0.54
CA GLU A 312 -32.15 11.25 1.58
C GLU A 312 -30.86 11.92 2.11
N LYS A 313 -29.69 11.59 1.54
CA LYS A 313 -28.40 12.11 1.99
C LYS A 313 -27.91 13.22 1.06
N ASN A 314 -27.55 14.37 1.60
CA ASN A 314 -26.90 15.44 0.84
C ASN A 314 -25.43 15.17 0.53
N ASP A 315 -24.70 14.46 1.40
CA ASP A 315 -23.29 14.11 1.23
C ASP A 315 -23.15 12.60 1.32
N TYR A 316 -22.71 11.99 0.23
CA TYR A 316 -22.42 10.55 0.14
C TYR A 316 -20.97 10.22 0.47
N GLY A 317 -20.06 11.19 0.32
CA GLY A 317 -18.63 10.97 0.51
C GLY A 317 -17.93 10.41 -0.74
N ILE A 318 -16.77 9.75 -0.52
CA ILE A 318 -15.93 9.28 -1.61
C ILE A 318 -16.62 8.18 -2.41
N THR A 319 -16.75 8.45 -3.71
CA THR A 319 -17.39 7.57 -4.70
C THR A 319 -16.39 7.28 -5.82
N ALA A 320 -16.46 6.09 -6.41
CA ALA A 320 -15.62 5.69 -7.54
C ALA A 320 -16.48 5.42 -8.78
N ALA A 321 -16.07 5.97 -9.92
CA ALA A 321 -16.76 5.80 -11.21
C ALA A 321 -15.78 5.49 -12.34
N LEU A 322 -16.29 4.89 -13.43
CA LEU A 322 -15.56 4.65 -14.67
C LEU A 322 -15.97 5.68 -15.71
N ILE A 323 -15.02 6.51 -16.11
CA ILE A 323 -15.24 7.64 -17.02
C ILE A 323 -14.48 7.40 -18.33
N PRO A 324 -15.15 7.30 -19.49
CA PRO A 324 -14.47 7.35 -20.79
C PRO A 324 -13.68 8.64 -20.93
N THR A 325 -12.43 8.57 -21.40
CA THR A 325 -11.55 9.74 -21.44
C THR A 325 -11.80 10.67 -22.61
N ASN A 326 -12.66 10.28 -23.54
CA ASN A 326 -13.04 11.03 -24.75
C ASN A 326 -14.27 11.93 -24.57
N LEU A 327 -14.79 12.08 -23.33
CA LEU A 327 -15.92 12.96 -23.08
C LEU A 327 -15.52 14.43 -23.10
N ASP A 328 -16.46 15.27 -23.51
CA ASP A 328 -16.28 16.72 -23.47
C ASP A 328 -15.98 17.24 -22.04
N GLY A 329 -15.09 18.22 -21.95
CA GLY A 329 -14.66 18.79 -20.68
C GLY A 329 -13.50 18.04 -20.01
N ILE A 330 -13.04 16.90 -20.55
CA ILE A 330 -11.87 16.17 -20.07
C ILE A 330 -10.60 16.66 -20.78
N SER A 331 -9.55 16.87 -20.01
CA SER A 331 -8.23 17.24 -20.52
C SER A 331 -7.14 16.39 -19.88
N ILE A 332 -6.20 15.93 -20.67
CA ILE A 332 -4.97 15.28 -20.26
C ILE A 332 -3.83 16.25 -20.52
N GLY A 333 -3.11 16.59 -19.47
CA GLY A 333 -2.03 17.56 -19.55
C GLY A 333 -0.67 16.95 -19.91
N ARG A 334 0.38 17.78 -19.74
CA ARG A 334 1.75 17.37 -20.05
C ARG A 334 2.19 16.19 -19.16
N ARG A 335 2.83 15.20 -19.78
CA ARG A 335 3.40 14.03 -19.07
C ARG A 335 4.36 14.45 -17.96
N HIS A 336 4.31 13.72 -16.87
CA HIS A 336 5.32 13.75 -15.82
C HIS A 336 6.40 12.69 -16.11
N LEU A 337 7.62 12.96 -15.72
CA LEU A 337 8.76 12.04 -15.82
C LEU A 337 9.37 11.83 -14.43
N PRO A 338 8.68 11.11 -13.52
CA PRO A 338 9.20 10.89 -12.17
C PRO A 338 10.55 10.18 -12.21
N MET A 339 11.56 10.75 -11.55
CA MET A 339 12.93 10.24 -11.55
C MET A 339 13.55 10.08 -12.96
N ASN A 340 13.07 10.87 -13.94
CA ASN A 340 13.41 10.77 -15.37
C ASN A 340 13.05 9.44 -16.03
N VAL A 341 12.20 8.62 -15.42
CA VAL A 341 11.69 7.39 -16.03
C VAL A 341 10.49 7.73 -16.92
N PRO A 342 10.53 7.44 -18.22
CA PRO A 342 9.52 7.90 -19.17
C PRO A 342 8.32 6.94 -19.31
N PHE A 343 7.83 6.37 -18.22
CA PHE A 343 6.56 5.65 -18.27
C PHE A 343 5.39 6.61 -18.43
N GLN A 344 4.28 6.12 -18.99
CA GLN A 344 3.09 6.93 -19.20
C GLN A 344 2.52 7.37 -17.85
N ASN A 345 2.72 8.65 -17.52
CA ASN A 345 2.27 9.26 -16.27
C ASN A 345 1.93 10.73 -16.53
N GLY A 346 0.81 11.20 -16.02
CA GLY A 346 0.42 12.58 -16.29
C GLY A 346 -0.78 13.05 -15.45
N PRO A 347 -1.12 14.33 -15.57
CA PRO A 347 -2.33 14.87 -14.97
C PRO A 347 -3.55 14.56 -15.84
N THR A 348 -4.72 14.55 -15.20
CA THR A 348 -6.01 14.57 -15.86
C THR A 348 -6.93 15.52 -15.13
N SER A 349 -7.72 16.26 -15.86
CA SER A 349 -8.73 17.16 -15.30
C SER A 349 -10.05 17.05 -16.05
N GLY A 350 -11.12 17.33 -15.36
CA GLY A 350 -12.46 17.44 -15.92
C GLY A 350 -13.17 18.65 -15.38
N LYS A 351 -13.86 19.36 -16.25
CA LYS A 351 -14.66 20.51 -15.90
C LYS A 351 -16.08 20.33 -16.39
N ASP A 352 -17.03 20.34 -15.47
CA ASP A 352 -18.47 20.20 -15.74
C ASP A 352 -18.83 18.96 -16.58
N VAL A 353 -18.09 17.86 -16.43
CA VAL A 353 -18.29 16.60 -17.16
C VAL A 353 -19.55 15.91 -16.63
N PHE A 354 -20.58 15.80 -17.47
CA PHE A 354 -21.82 15.12 -17.09
C PHE A 354 -21.78 13.63 -17.48
N VAL A 355 -22.11 12.74 -16.55
CA VAL A 355 -22.13 11.30 -16.76
C VAL A 355 -23.33 10.65 -16.10
N PRO A 356 -23.86 9.53 -16.63
CA PRO A 356 -24.92 8.75 -16.02
C PRO A 356 -24.51 8.17 -14.65
N LEU A 357 -25.47 7.95 -13.76
CA LEU A 357 -25.26 7.24 -12.48
C LEU A 357 -24.72 5.82 -12.67
N ASP A 358 -25.04 5.17 -13.78
CA ASP A 358 -24.54 3.82 -14.13
C ASP A 358 -23.00 3.77 -14.29
N PHE A 359 -22.32 4.91 -14.34
CA PHE A 359 -20.85 4.98 -14.38
C PHE A 359 -20.23 4.80 -13.00
N ILE A 360 -21.00 4.96 -11.90
CA ILE A 360 -20.54 4.57 -10.57
C ILE A 360 -20.24 3.07 -10.58
N ILE A 361 -19.07 2.67 -10.10
CA ILE A 361 -18.70 1.25 -9.99
C ILE A 361 -19.67 0.57 -9.03
N GLY A 362 -20.39 -0.44 -9.53
CA GLY A 362 -21.45 -1.12 -8.79
C GLY A 362 -22.80 -0.41 -8.82
N GLY A 363 -22.94 0.69 -9.59
CA GLY A 363 -24.17 1.44 -9.74
C GLY A 363 -24.47 2.39 -8.57
N LYS A 364 -25.63 3.03 -8.59
CA LYS A 364 -26.03 4.05 -7.60
C LYS A 364 -26.01 3.56 -6.14
N GLU A 365 -26.25 2.27 -5.90
CA GLU A 365 -26.25 1.66 -4.57
C GLU A 365 -24.86 1.66 -3.91
N MET A 366 -23.84 1.87 -4.71
CA MET A 366 -22.45 1.95 -4.28
C MET A 366 -21.95 3.41 -4.14
N ALA A 367 -22.85 4.38 -4.30
CA ALA A 367 -22.55 5.79 -4.00
C ALA A 367 -22.06 5.96 -2.56
N GLY A 368 -20.92 6.68 -2.37
CA GLY A 368 -20.30 6.90 -1.08
C GLY A 368 -19.48 5.71 -0.53
N LYS A 369 -19.40 4.59 -1.25
CA LYS A 369 -18.62 3.41 -0.81
C LYS A 369 -17.27 3.29 -1.52
N GLY A 370 -16.87 4.33 -2.24
CA GLY A 370 -15.64 4.33 -3.02
C GLY A 370 -14.39 4.18 -2.16
N TRP A 371 -14.36 4.77 -0.96
CA TRP A 371 -13.19 4.63 -0.07
C TRP A 371 -12.96 3.19 0.36
N LYS A 372 -14.01 2.49 0.78
CA LYS A 372 -13.93 1.05 1.11
C LYS A 372 -13.42 0.24 -0.08
N MET A 373 -14.00 0.44 -1.27
CA MET A 373 -13.55 -0.23 -2.50
C MET A 373 -12.07 -0.02 -2.78
N LEU A 374 -11.59 1.22 -2.63
CA LEU A 374 -10.20 1.59 -2.86
C LEU A 374 -9.26 0.91 -1.87
N VAL A 375 -9.59 0.93 -0.59
CA VAL A 375 -8.74 0.31 0.45
C VAL A 375 -8.62 -1.19 0.24
N GLU A 376 -9.71 -1.88 -0.08
CA GLU A 376 -9.72 -3.32 -0.32
C GLU A 376 -8.95 -3.68 -1.60
N CYS A 377 -9.22 -3.02 -2.73
CA CYS A 377 -8.64 -3.39 -4.03
C CYS A 377 -7.21 -2.84 -4.25
N LEU A 378 -6.87 -1.65 -3.73
CA LEU A 378 -5.51 -1.10 -3.82
C LEU A 378 -4.49 -1.91 -3.01
N SER A 379 -4.93 -2.73 -2.07
CA SER A 379 -4.05 -3.62 -1.31
C SER A 379 -3.31 -4.61 -2.22
N VAL A 380 -3.93 -5.07 -3.30
CA VAL A 380 -3.32 -5.95 -4.31
C VAL A 380 -2.09 -5.29 -4.94
N GLY A 381 -2.20 -4.04 -5.37
CA GLY A 381 -1.08 -3.28 -5.93
C GLY A 381 0.07 -3.14 -4.93
N ARG A 382 -0.24 -2.78 -3.69
CA ARG A 382 0.75 -2.58 -2.62
C ARG A 382 1.43 -3.88 -2.19
N ALA A 383 0.70 -4.98 -2.12
CA ALA A 383 1.21 -6.25 -1.64
C ALA A 383 1.92 -7.07 -2.73
N ILE A 384 1.60 -6.88 -3.99
CA ILE A 384 2.07 -7.71 -5.10
C ILE A 384 2.91 -6.90 -6.09
N THR A 385 2.29 -5.94 -6.80
CA THR A 385 2.92 -5.26 -7.93
C THR A 385 4.10 -4.38 -7.51
N LEU A 386 3.93 -3.53 -6.50
CA LEU A 386 4.99 -2.61 -6.05
C LEU A 386 6.19 -3.37 -5.45
N PRO A 387 6.00 -4.35 -4.53
CA PRO A 387 7.12 -5.15 -4.04
C PRO A 387 7.83 -5.94 -5.13
N SER A 388 7.09 -6.45 -6.11
CA SER A 388 7.67 -7.20 -7.23
C SER A 388 8.51 -6.31 -8.15
N THR A 389 8.05 -5.08 -8.43
CA THR A 389 8.83 -4.08 -9.16
C THR A 389 10.13 -3.75 -8.40
N ALA A 390 10.05 -3.52 -7.08
CA ALA A 390 11.21 -3.26 -6.25
C ALA A 390 12.18 -4.46 -6.21
N MET A 391 11.66 -5.69 -6.14
CA MET A 391 12.46 -6.91 -6.18
C MET A 391 13.20 -7.03 -7.52
N GLY A 392 12.53 -6.82 -8.65
CA GLY A 392 13.15 -6.88 -9.98
C GLY A 392 14.26 -5.84 -10.14
N GLY A 393 14.00 -4.59 -9.73
CA GLY A 393 15.03 -3.54 -9.72
C GLY A 393 16.21 -3.86 -8.80
N GLY A 394 15.96 -4.43 -7.61
CA GLY A 394 16.99 -4.89 -6.70
C GLY A 394 17.86 -6.02 -7.27
N GLN A 395 17.25 -6.97 -8.00
CA GLN A 395 17.95 -8.05 -8.70
C GLN A 395 18.86 -7.49 -9.81
N ALA A 396 18.36 -6.54 -10.63
CA ALA A 396 19.14 -5.88 -11.65
C ALA A 396 20.33 -5.11 -11.06
N ALA A 397 20.10 -4.36 -9.97
CA ALA A 397 21.16 -3.64 -9.27
C ALA A 397 22.22 -4.58 -8.66
N ALA A 398 21.80 -5.69 -8.06
CA ALA A 398 22.72 -6.69 -7.51
C ALA A 398 23.58 -7.35 -8.60
N TYR A 399 22.96 -7.65 -9.74
CA TYR A 399 23.69 -8.20 -10.90
C TYR A 399 24.71 -7.21 -11.43
N ALA A 400 24.32 -5.96 -11.68
CA ALA A 400 25.19 -4.93 -12.21
C ALA A 400 26.35 -4.56 -11.26
N SER A 401 26.13 -4.62 -9.94
CA SER A 401 27.19 -4.32 -8.96
C SER A 401 28.07 -5.52 -8.62
N GLY A 402 27.66 -6.74 -8.98
CA GLY A 402 28.45 -7.95 -8.79
C GLY A 402 29.26 -8.36 -10.01
N ALA A 403 29.07 -7.70 -11.16
CA ALA A 403 29.80 -7.89 -12.39
C ALA A 403 31.03 -6.97 -12.44
#